data_42a0b8110addee4c3fbff04a8b756f1b
#
_entry.id   42a0b8110addee4c3fbff04a8b756f1b
#
_cell.length_a   1.000
_cell.length_b   1.000
_cell.length_c   1.000
_cell.angle_alpha   90.00
_cell.angle_beta   90.00
_cell.angle_gamma   90.00
#
_symmetry.space_group_name_H-M   'P 1'
#
loop_
_entity.id
_entity.type
_entity.pdbx_description
1 polymer ?
#
loop_
_entity_poly.entity_id
_entity_poly.type
_entity_poly.pdbx_seq_one_letter_code
_entity_poly.pdbx_strand_id
1 'polypeptide(L)'
;MYIQPPYDDLVELTKLNPFGRFPDGRPMVPDEWLERLKLVTTEEAWGVLRHHGYHRQFEGNWMQTHTGTILVGRAVTAQFLPHRPDYHDAIQQTGLNEGRSGIGGQNSWVIESLQLHDVMVVDIFGKVKDGTVVGDNLGTAVRSRTRAGAVIDGGIRDYQGLVQLTEVNIFMRGVDPTAIADVTLAGLNIPIRIGGATVLPGDVVLGTPTGVIFIPPHLVREVVERSEDIRVRDEFGKLRLSEGTYTSGEIDVPNWREDIEADFRQWRASKGY
;
A
#
# COMPACT_ATOMS: atom_id res chain seq x y z
N MET A 1 -5.76 -26.40 9.81
CA MET A 1 -5.58 -25.36 8.75
C MET A 1 -6.11 -24.07 9.30
N TYR A 2 -5.51 -22.92 8.95
CA TYR A 2 -5.93 -21.60 9.37
C TYR A 2 -6.15 -20.73 8.13
N ILE A 3 -7.14 -19.87 8.13
CA ILE A 3 -7.30 -18.80 7.12
C ILE A 3 -6.32 -17.68 7.43
N GLN A 4 -6.19 -17.34 8.71
CA GLN A 4 -5.22 -16.35 9.20
C GLN A 4 -4.16 -17.05 10.06
N PRO A 5 -2.85 -16.81 9.82
CA PRO A 5 -1.79 -17.33 10.65
C PRO A 5 -1.97 -16.98 12.13
N PRO A 6 -1.52 -17.86 13.06
CA PRO A 6 -1.42 -17.51 14.46
C PRO A 6 -0.50 -16.30 14.72
N TYR A 7 -0.70 -15.65 15.87
CA TYR A 7 0.08 -14.47 16.30
C TYR A 7 1.60 -14.68 16.17
N ASP A 8 2.12 -15.78 16.69
CA ASP A 8 3.56 -16.04 16.72
C ASP A 8 4.16 -16.24 15.33
N ASP A 9 3.40 -16.82 14.40
CA ASP A 9 3.82 -16.98 13.00
C ASP A 9 3.95 -15.60 12.32
N LEU A 10 3.02 -14.69 12.57
CA LEU A 10 3.08 -13.32 12.05
C LEU A 10 4.23 -12.53 12.68
N VAL A 11 4.50 -12.73 13.96
CA VAL A 11 5.66 -12.13 14.63
C VAL A 11 6.97 -12.60 14.01
N GLU A 12 7.13 -13.89 13.79
CA GLU A 12 8.36 -14.44 13.16
C GLU A 12 8.50 -13.98 11.70
N LEU A 13 7.40 -14.01 10.94
CA LEU A 13 7.38 -13.54 9.55
C LEU A 13 7.84 -12.08 9.42
N THR A 14 7.47 -11.24 10.39
CA THR A 14 7.72 -9.80 10.40
C THR A 14 8.68 -9.37 11.51
N LYS A 15 9.65 -10.20 11.87
CA LYS A 15 10.55 -10.01 13.01
C LYS A 15 11.43 -8.77 12.95
N LEU A 16 11.66 -8.20 11.76
CA LEU A 16 12.39 -6.93 11.60
C LEU A 16 11.54 -5.70 11.97
N ASN A 17 10.25 -5.86 12.25
CA ASN A 17 9.38 -4.75 12.64
C ASN A 17 9.88 -4.06 13.93
N PRO A 18 10.22 -2.76 13.90
CA PRO A 18 10.68 -2.03 15.08
C PRO A 18 9.57 -1.40 15.91
N PHE A 19 8.32 -1.49 15.45
CA PHE A 19 7.16 -0.85 16.06
C PHE A 19 6.33 -1.84 16.89
N GLY A 20 5.26 -1.36 17.51
CA GLY A 20 4.26 -2.20 18.15
C GLY A 20 3.57 -3.17 17.18
N ARG A 21 2.62 -3.94 17.72
CA ARG A 21 1.84 -4.92 16.95
C ARG A 21 0.36 -4.82 17.28
N PHE A 22 -0.46 -5.13 16.29
CA PHE A 22 -1.88 -5.39 16.50
C PHE A 22 -2.11 -6.69 17.29
N PRO A 23 -3.31 -6.88 17.85
CA PRO A 23 -3.65 -8.12 18.58
C PRO A 23 -3.52 -9.39 17.72
N ASP A 24 -3.56 -9.27 16.40
CA ASP A 24 -3.38 -10.37 15.47
C ASP A 24 -1.90 -10.68 15.13
N GLY A 25 -0.96 -9.87 15.62
CA GLY A 25 0.48 -10.03 15.38
C GLY A 25 1.05 -9.16 14.26
N ARG A 26 0.21 -8.53 13.44
CA ARG A 26 0.68 -7.63 12.36
C ARG A 26 1.47 -6.44 12.91
N PRO A 27 2.50 -5.96 12.20
CA PRO A 27 3.16 -4.70 12.50
C PRO A 27 2.18 -3.53 12.58
N MET A 28 2.33 -2.70 13.60
CA MET A 28 1.55 -1.48 13.80
C MET A 28 2.48 -0.26 13.64
N VAL A 29 2.78 0.10 12.40
CA VAL A 29 3.49 1.34 12.11
C VAL A 29 2.66 2.52 12.63
N PRO A 30 3.21 3.43 13.47
CA PRO A 30 2.47 4.55 14.03
C PRO A 30 1.89 5.49 12.96
N ASP A 31 0.73 6.07 13.23
CA ASP A 31 0.02 6.93 12.28
C ASP A 31 0.82 8.18 11.90
N GLU A 32 1.69 8.69 12.78
CA GLU A 32 2.58 9.80 12.50
C GLU A 32 3.49 9.55 11.28
N TRP A 33 3.98 8.30 11.12
CA TRP A 33 4.79 7.91 9.97
C TRP A 33 3.94 7.79 8.71
N LEU A 34 2.70 7.29 8.83
CA LEU A 34 1.78 7.20 7.70
C LEU A 34 1.43 8.59 7.16
N GLU A 35 1.20 9.57 8.04
CA GLU A 35 0.92 10.94 7.62
C GLU A 35 2.12 11.58 6.90
N ARG A 36 3.33 11.40 7.41
CA ARG A 36 4.56 11.91 6.78
C ARG A 36 4.81 11.24 5.42
N LEU A 37 4.48 9.95 5.28
CA LEU A 37 4.60 9.21 4.01
C LEU A 37 3.71 9.75 2.90
N LYS A 38 2.63 10.46 3.20
CA LYS A 38 1.78 11.10 2.17
C LYS A 38 2.52 12.13 1.32
N LEU A 39 3.66 12.62 1.79
CA LEU A 39 4.50 13.58 1.08
C LEU A 39 5.68 12.93 0.35
N VAL A 40 5.88 11.63 0.52
CA VAL A 40 6.96 10.86 -0.11
C VAL A 40 6.56 10.50 -1.53
N THR A 41 7.48 10.66 -2.47
CA THR A 41 7.30 10.18 -3.84
C THR A 41 7.64 8.69 -3.96
N THR A 42 7.09 8.05 -4.98
CA THR A 42 7.40 6.64 -5.26
C THR A 42 8.89 6.43 -5.53
N GLU A 43 9.53 7.39 -6.20
CA GLU A 43 10.94 7.36 -6.59
C GLU A 43 11.86 7.46 -5.37
N GLU A 44 11.53 8.32 -4.41
CA GLU A 44 12.26 8.45 -3.13
C GLU A 44 12.19 7.15 -2.32
N ALA A 45 10.99 6.60 -2.16
CA ALA A 45 10.80 5.31 -1.48
C ALA A 45 11.54 4.18 -2.21
N TRP A 46 11.42 4.11 -3.55
CA TRP A 46 12.10 3.10 -4.36
C TRP A 46 13.63 3.18 -4.22
N GLY A 47 14.19 4.38 -4.18
CA GLY A 47 15.62 4.59 -4.00
C GLY A 47 16.15 3.97 -2.71
N VAL A 48 15.46 4.20 -1.59
CA VAL A 48 15.81 3.61 -0.29
C VAL A 48 15.67 2.09 -0.33
N LEU A 49 14.54 1.58 -0.80
CA LEU A 49 14.28 0.14 -0.87
C LEU A 49 15.32 -0.59 -1.72
N ARG A 50 15.69 -0.02 -2.87
CA ARG A 50 16.71 -0.58 -3.74
C ARG A 50 18.08 -0.64 -3.07
N HIS A 51 18.45 0.39 -2.31
CA HIS A 51 19.71 0.41 -1.56
C HIS A 51 19.81 -0.75 -0.55
N HIS A 52 18.67 -1.14 0.03
CA HIS A 52 18.57 -2.28 0.94
C HIS A 52 18.29 -3.63 0.25
N GLY A 53 18.39 -3.71 -1.08
CA GLY A 53 18.21 -4.96 -1.84
C GLY A 53 16.75 -5.31 -2.18
N TYR A 54 15.78 -4.44 -1.86
CA TYR A 54 14.37 -4.62 -2.19
C TYR A 54 14.09 -4.10 -3.62
N HIS A 55 14.45 -4.90 -4.63
CA HIS A 55 14.40 -4.46 -6.04
C HIS A 55 13.01 -4.53 -6.68
N ARG A 56 12.04 -5.21 -6.05
CA ARG A 56 10.73 -5.51 -6.65
C ARG A 56 9.59 -5.19 -5.69
N GLN A 57 9.51 -3.95 -5.21
CA GLN A 57 8.45 -3.53 -4.28
C GLN A 57 7.48 -2.52 -4.92
N PHE A 58 7.70 -2.16 -6.18
CA PHE A 58 6.84 -1.26 -6.95
C PHE A 58 6.06 -2.02 -8.01
N GLU A 59 4.78 -1.66 -8.16
CA GLU A 59 3.91 -2.13 -9.23
C GLU A 59 3.13 -0.97 -9.84
N GLY A 60 3.16 -0.87 -11.16
CA GLY A 60 2.49 0.17 -11.95
C GLY A 60 1.21 -0.32 -12.65
N ASN A 61 0.74 0.48 -13.62
CA ASN A 61 -0.38 0.15 -14.50
C ASN A 61 -1.72 -0.09 -13.76
N TRP A 62 -2.06 0.82 -12.87
CA TRP A 62 -3.32 0.79 -12.11
C TRP A 62 -4.36 1.75 -12.66
N MET A 63 -5.62 1.31 -12.67
CA MET A 63 -6.76 2.22 -12.58
C MET A 63 -6.95 2.64 -11.12
N GLN A 64 -7.48 3.84 -10.89
CA GLN A 64 -7.71 4.39 -9.56
C GLN A 64 -9.11 4.99 -9.48
N THR A 65 -9.74 4.93 -8.32
CA THR A 65 -11.01 5.65 -8.11
C THR A 65 -10.80 7.15 -7.97
N HIS A 66 -9.65 7.58 -7.40
CA HIS A 66 -9.33 8.98 -7.14
C HIS A 66 -7.89 9.29 -7.57
N THR A 67 -7.71 9.63 -8.84
CA THR A 67 -6.41 10.07 -9.36
C THR A 67 -5.97 11.35 -8.64
N GLY A 68 -4.74 11.34 -8.12
CA GLY A 68 -4.20 12.48 -7.35
C GLY A 68 -4.42 12.38 -5.83
N THR A 69 -5.19 11.43 -5.34
CA THR A 69 -5.27 11.13 -3.90
C THR A 69 -4.23 10.07 -3.54
N ILE A 70 -3.33 10.43 -2.63
CA ILE A 70 -2.30 9.50 -2.14
C ILE A 70 -2.94 8.48 -1.21
N LEU A 71 -2.67 7.20 -1.45
CA LEU A 71 -3.08 6.08 -0.59
C LEU A 71 -1.91 5.71 0.32
N VAL A 72 -2.11 5.82 1.63
CA VAL A 72 -1.13 5.35 2.61
C VAL A 72 -1.83 4.57 3.71
N GLY A 73 -1.25 3.44 4.10
CA GLY A 73 -1.73 2.63 5.23
C GLY A 73 -1.00 1.30 5.36
N ARG A 74 -1.40 0.51 6.36
CA ARG A 74 -0.79 -0.78 6.68
C ARG A 74 -1.50 -1.89 5.91
N ALA A 75 -0.76 -2.76 5.25
CA ALA A 75 -1.33 -3.85 4.45
C ALA A 75 -2.04 -4.90 5.31
N VAL A 76 -3.31 -5.12 5.00
CA VAL A 76 -4.03 -6.37 5.32
C VAL A 76 -4.07 -7.18 4.05
N THR A 77 -3.27 -8.22 3.99
CA THR A 77 -3.08 -9.03 2.79
C THR A 77 -4.11 -10.14 2.69
N ALA A 78 -4.65 -10.36 1.51
CA ALA A 78 -5.55 -11.47 1.22
C ALA A 78 -5.25 -12.08 -0.14
N GLN A 79 -5.25 -13.39 -0.23
CA GLN A 79 -5.07 -14.12 -1.48
C GLN A 79 -6.30 -14.95 -1.81
N PHE A 80 -6.76 -14.81 -3.05
CA PHE A 80 -7.76 -15.68 -3.63
C PHE A 80 -7.12 -16.59 -4.68
N LEU A 81 -7.57 -17.83 -4.73
CA LEU A 81 -7.22 -18.82 -5.75
C LEU A 81 -8.44 -19.16 -6.60
N PRO A 82 -8.27 -19.66 -7.84
CA PRO A 82 -9.35 -20.24 -8.61
C PRO A 82 -10.12 -21.28 -7.81
N HIS A 83 -11.44 -21.27 -7.96
CA HIS A 83 -12.33 -22.18 -7.23
C HIS A 83 -11.97 -23.65 -7.48
N ARG A 84 -11.88 -24.41 -6.39
CA ARG A 84 -11.75 -25.84 -6.37
C ARG A 84 -12.68 -26.39 -5.28
N PRO A 85 -13.68 -27.23 -5.61
CA PRO A 85 -14.76 -27.57 -4.68
C PRO A 85 -14.29 -28.11 -3.32
N ASP A 86 -13.41 -29.11 -3.32
CA ASP A 86 -12.89 -29.72 -2.09
C ASP A 86 -12.13 -28.71 -1.21
N TYR A 87 -11.35 -27.82 -1.83
CA TYR A 87 -10.62 -26.77 -1.13
C TYR A 87 -11.59 -25.69 -0.63
N HIS A 88 -12.56 -25.30 -1.44
CA HIS A 88 -13.58 -24.32 -1.06
C HIS A 88 -14.35 -24.78 0.18
N ASP A 89 -14.80 -26.03 0.20
CA ASP A 89 -15.52 -26.61 1.34
C ASP A 89 -14.64 -26.64 2.61
N ALA A 90 -13.37 -26.99 2.47
CA ALA A 90 -12.42 -26.97 3.59
C ALA A 90 -12.21 -25.54 4.15
N ILE A 91 -12.12 -24.52 3.29
CA ILE A 91 -12.01 -23.11 3.70
C ILE A 91 -13.31 -22.62 4.37
N GLN A 92 -14.47 -22.97 3.81
CA GLN A 92 -15.74 -22.63 4.45
C GLN A 92 -15.86 -23.22 5.85
N GLN A 93 -15.53 -24.49 6.02
CA GLN A 93 -15.54 -25.14 7.35
C GLN A 93 -14.51 -24.49 8.30
N THR A 94 -13.33 -24.14 7.82
CA THR A 94 -12.31 -23.45 8.62
C THR A 94 -12.81 -22.08 9.05
N GLY A 95 -13.45 -21.33 8.15
CA GLY A 95 -14.05 -20.02 8.48
C GLY A 95 -15.14 -20.11 9.55
N LEU A 96 -15.98 -21.14 9.49
CA LEU A 96 -16.97 -21.39 10.55
C LEU A 96 -16.29 -21.63 11.90
N ASN A 97 -15.23 -22.43 11.94
CA ASN A 97 -14.48 -22.74 13.15
C ASN A 97 -13.73 -21.50 13.69
N GLU A 98 -13.33 -20.57 12.83
CA GLU A 98 -12.72 -19.29 13.22
C GLU A 98 -13.77 -18.19 13.56
N GLY A 99 -15.05 -18.54 13.65
CA GLY A 99 -16.11 -17.61 14.04
C GLY A 99 -16.56 -16.65 12.92
N ARG A 100 -16.30 -16.98 11.65
CA ARG A 100 -16.69 -16.14 10.49
C ARG A 100 -18.12 -16.40 9.99
N SER A 101 -18.91 -17.14 10.76
CA SER A 101 -20.32 -17.40 10.44
C SER A 101 -21.13 -16.12 10.38
N GLY A 102 -21.97 -15.98 9.34
CA GLY A 102 -22.88 -14.83 9.19
C GLY A 102 -22.23 -13.53 8.72
N ILE A 103 -20.92 -13.51 8.45
CA ILE A 103 -20.21 -12.30 7.98
C ILE A 103 -20.48 -12.02 6.48
N GLY A 104 -21.02 -13.00 5.73
CA GLY A 104 -21.20 -12.91 4.28
C GLY A 104 -20.18 -13.71 3.50
N GLY A 105 -19.83 -13.27 2.29
CA GLY A 105 -18.84 -13.95 1.45
C GLY A 105 -17.40 -13.80 1.96
N GLN A 106 -16.49 -14.59 1.38
CA GLN A 106 -15.08 -14.61 1.80
C GLN A 106 -14.36 -13.26 1.62
N ASN A 107 -14.76 -12.42 0.67
CA ASN A 107 -14.29 -11.04 0.56
C ASN A 107 -14.76 -10.16 1.74
N SER A 108 -15.94 -10.40 2.29
CA SER A 108 -16.40 -9.73 3.51
C SER A 108 -15.56 -10.14 4.73
N TRP A 109 -15.05 -11.37 4.79
CA TRP A 109 -14.16 -11.80 5.88
C TRP A 109 -12.87 -10.96 5.93
N VAL A 110 -12.36 -10.57 4.76
CA VAL A 110 -11.20 -9.66 4.67
C VAL A 110 -11.58 -8.27 5.18
N ILE A 111 -12.71 -7.73 4.71
CA ILE A 111 -13.17 -6.38 5.08
C ILE A 111 -13.42 -6.26 6.58
N GLU A 112 -14.01 -7.28 7.20
CA GLU A 112 -14.30 -7.29 8.63
C GLU A 112 -13.06 -7.36 9.53
N SER A 113 -11.90 -7.74 8.98
CA SER A 113 -10.61 -7.72 9.69
C SER A 113 -9.88 -6.37 9.66
N LEU A 114 -10.35 -5.42 8.82
CA LEU A 114 -9.70 -4.13 8.64
C LEU A 114 -9.89 -3.22 9.86
N GLN A 115 -8.87 -2.42 10.11
CA GLN A 115 -8.84 -1.39 11.16
C GLN A 115 -8.52 -0.03 10.54
N LEU A 116 -8.59 1.02 11.36
CA LEU A 116 -8.28 2.39 10.92
C LEU A 116 -6.86 2.46 10.36
N HIS A 117 -6.71 3.12 9.22
CA HIS A 117 -5.48 3.27 8.43
C HIS A 117 -4.90 1.95 7.89
N ASP A 118 -5.69 0.88 7.83
CA ASP A 118 -5.34 -0.29 7.04
C ASP A 118 -5.65 -0.04 5.56
N VAL A 119 -4.87 -0.68 4.69
CA VAL A 119 -5.14 -0.82 3.26
C VAL A 119 -5.43 -2.28 2.98
N MET A 120 -6.59 -2.56 2.40
CA MET A 120 -6.93 -3.91 1.93
C MET A 120 -6.10 -4.24 0.68
N VAL A 121 -5.19 -5.21 0.76
CA VAL A 121 -4.32 -5.62 -0.36
C VAL A 121 -4.70 -7.03 -0.80
N VAL A 122 -5.23 -7.16 -2.02
CA VAL A 122 -5.81 -8.40 -2.52
C VAL A 122 -5.10 -8.90 -3.77
N ASP A 123 -4.53 -10.08 -3.68
CA ASP A 123 -4.13 -10.89 -4.83
C ASP A 123 -5.31 -11.78 -5.26
N ILE A 124 -5.86 -11.51 -6.43
CA ILE A 124 -6.85 -12.34 -7.11
C ILE A 124 -6.39 -12.66 -8.54
N PHE A 125 -5.09 -12.90 -8.68
CA PHE A 125 -4.39 -13.32 -9.91
C PHE A 125 -4.73 -12.50 -11.17
N GLY A 126 -5.01 -11.19 -11.02
CA GLY A 126 -5.35 -10.30 -12.14
C GLY A 126 -6.77 -10.50 -12.70
N LYS A 127 -7.62 -11.31 -12.06
CA LYS A 127 -8.98 -11.61 -12.50
C LYS A 127 -9.86 -10.36 -12.41
N VAL A 128 -10.35 -9.84 -13.54
CA VAL A 128 -11.25 -8.68 -13.60
C VAL A 128 -12.71 -9.16 -13.69
N LYS A 129 -13.08 -9.87 -14.77
CA LYS A 129 -14.39 -10.48 -14.87
C LYS A 129 -14.56 -11.57 -13.81
N ASP A 130 -15.68 -11.54 -13.10
CA ASP A 130 -15.96 -12.42 -11.95
C ASP A 130 -14.89 -12.34 -10.81
N GLY A 131 -14.00 -11.35 -10.90
CA GLY A 131 -12.94 -11.05 -9.91
C GLY A 131 -13.16 -9.73 -9.19
N THR A 132 -14.38 -9.22 -9.18
CA THR A 132 -14.72 -7.93 -8.58
C THR A 132 -14.87 -8.05 -7.07
N VAL A 133 -13.76 -7.79 -6.36
CA VAL A 133 -13.65 -7.98 -4.90
C VAL A 133 -14.62 -7.08 -4.15
N VAL A 134 -14.79 -5.84 -4.61
CA VAL A 134 -15.69 -4.85 -4.00
C VAL A 134 -16.58 -4.18 -5.05
N GLY A 135 -17.78 -3.81 -4.63
CA GLY A 135 -18.66 -2.84 -5.24
C GLY A 135 -18.87 -1.68 -4.26
N ASP A 136 -19.85 -0.81 -4.52
CA ASP A 136 -20.09 0.43 -3.74
C ASP A 136 -20.42 0.17 -2.26
N ASN A 137 -21.25 -0.83 -1.95
CA ASN A 137 -21.57 -1.21 -0.57
C ASN A 137 -20.31 -1.68 0.21
N LEU A 138 -19.53 -2.58 -0.38
CA LEU A 138 -18.32 -3.09 0.26
C LEU A 138 -17.20 -2.03 0.28
N GLY A 139 -17.11 -1.18 -0.73
CA GLY A 139 -16.24 -0.01 -0.73
C GLY A 139 -16.59 0.98 0.38
N THR A 140 -17.89 1.17 0.64
CA THR A 140 -18.36 1.96 1.79
C THR A 140 -17.94 1.34 3.12
N ALA A 141 -17.98 0.00 3.24
CA ALA A 141 -17.49 -0.69 4.43
C ALA A 141 -15.96 -0.53 4.60
N VAL A 142 -15.18 -0.68 3.53
CA VAL A 142 -13.73 -0.41 3.53
C VAL A 142 -13.45 1.03 4.00
N ARG A 143 -14.14 2.02 3.40
CA ARG A 143 -14.02 3.42 3.82
C ARG A 143 -14.32 3.64 5.29
N SER A 144 -15.43 3.11 5.76
CA SER A 144 -15.87 3.27 7.16
C SER A 144 -14.84 2.73 8.16
N ARG A 145 -14.18 1.62 7.83
CA ARG A 145 -13.19 0.99 8.68
C ARG A 145 -11.82 1.63 8.60
N THR A 146 -11.38 1.98 7.40
CA THR A 146 -9.97 2.31 7.18
C THR A 146 -9.68 3.79 6.95
N ARG A 147 -10.59 4.53 6.32
CA ARG A 147 -10.34 5.87 5.78
C ARG A 147 -9.08 5.94 4.90
N ALA A 148 -8.74 4.84 4.25
CA ALA A 148 -7.56 4.72 3.38
C ALA A 148 -7.94 4.16 2.01
N GLY A 149 -8.21 2.84 1.90
CA GLY A 149 -8.62 2.25 0.64
C GLY A 149 -8.15 0.81 0.43
N ALA A 150 -7.91 0.49 -0.86
CA ALA A 150 -7.53 -0.85 -1.26
C ALA A 150 -6.58 -0.88 -2.46
N VAL A 151 -5.80 -1.95 -2.56
CA VAL A 151 -5.04 -2.36 -3.74
C VAL A 151 -5.52 -3.76 -4.14
N ILE A 152 -6.14 -3.86 -5.31
CA ILE A 152 -6.77 -5.10 -5.78
C ILE A 152 -6.10 -5.51 -7.10
N ASP A 153 -5.28 -6.56 -7.07
CA ASP A 153 -4.72 -7.16 -8.30
C ASP A 153 -5.80 -7.98 -9.01
N GLY A 154 -6.85 -7.28 -9.42
CA GLY A 154 -8.08 -7.78 -10.02
C GLY A 154 -9.10 -6.71 -10.28
N GLY A 155 -10.40 -7.06 -10.25
CA GLY A 155 -11.50 -6.18 -10.59
C GLY A 155 -12.25 -5.56 -9.41
N ILE A 156 -12.99 -4.50 -9.74
CA ILE A 156 -14.06 -3.94 -8.92
C ILE A 156 -15.33 -3.78 -9.77
N ARG A 157 -16.46 -3.57 -9.13
CA ARG A 157 -17.71 -3.18 -9.79
C ARG A 157 -18.28 -1.89 -9.22
N ASP A 158 -19.39 -1.42 -9.74
CA ASP A 158 -20.09 -0.22 -9.25
C ASP A 158 -19.17 1.02 -9.18
N TYR A 159 -18.26 1.16 -10.18
CA TYR A 159 -17.24 2.21 -10.23
C TYR A 159 -17.78 3.61 -10.01
N GLN A 160 -18.96 3.92 -10.60
CA GLN A 160 -19.62 5.22 -10.46
C GLN A 160 -19.99 5.55 -9.01
N GLY A 161 -20.35 4.56 -8.20
CA GLY A 161 -20.61 4.72 -6.78
C GLY A 161 -19.31 4.88 -5.98
N LEU A 162 -18.29 4.08 -6.34
CA LEU A 162 -16.98 4.12 -5.64
C LEU A 162 -16.22 5.43 -5.82
N VAL A 163 -16.30 6.08 -6.97
CA VAL A 163 -15.65 7.39 -7.21
C VAL A 163 -16.33 8.55 -6.45
N GLN A 164 -17.50 8.32 -5.86
CA GLN A 164 -18.17 9.30 -5.01
C GLN A 164 -17.79 9.17 -3.53
N LEU A 165 -17.12 8.08 -3.15
CA LEU A 165 -16.65 7.88 -1.78
C LEU A 165 -15.43 8.75 -1.52
N THR A 166 -15.54 9.72 -0.61
CA THR A 166 -14.38 10.50 -0.14
C THR A 166 -13.55 9.71 0.87
N GLU A 167 -12.31 10.14 1.13
CA GLU A 167 -11.38 9.54 2.11
C GLU A 167 -10.98 8.09 1.78
N VAL A 168 -11.10 7.67 0.53
CA VAL A 168 -10.70 6.33 0.10
C VAL A 168 -10.19 6.40 -1.34
N ASN A 169 -9.10 5.68 -1.62
CA ASN A 169 -8.63 5.46 -2.99
C ASN A 169 -8.46 3.95 -3.22
N ILE A 170 -9.01 3.45 -4.31
CA ILE A 170 -8.91 2.03 -4.67
C ILE A 170 -8.11 1.92 -5.96
N PHE A 171 -7.02 1.17 -5.90
CA PHE A 171 -6.21 0.77 -7.04
C PHE A 171 -6.67 -0.59 -7.52
N MET A 172 -6.94 -0.72 -8.84
CA MET A 172 -7.47 -1.96 -9.43
C MET A 172 -6.90 -2.20 -10.83
N ARG A 173 -7.04 -3.43 -11.34
CA ARG A 173 -6.67 -3.76 -12.74
C ARG A 173 -7.77 -3.43 -13.73
N GLY A 174 -9.02 -3.43 -13.30
CA GLY A 174 -10.13 -3.13 -14.18
C GLY A 174 -11.47 -3.09 -13.48
N VAL A 175 -12.52 -2.82 -14.28
CA VAL A 175 -13.90 -2.74 -13.82
C VAL A 175 -14.74 -3.73 -14.63
N ASP A 176 -15.61 -4.47 -13.96
CA ASP A 176 -16.55 -5.39 -14.61
C ASP A 176 -17.88 -5.39 -13.83
N PRO A 177 -19.04 -5.53 -14.47
CA PRO A 177 -20.32 -5.52 -13.77
C PRO A 177 -20.64 -6.82 -13.01
N THR A 178 -19.86 -7.89 -13.22
CA THR A 178 -20.09 -9.18 -12.56
C THR A 178 -19.83 -9.11 -11.05
N ALA A 179 -20.44 -10.00 -10.28
CA ALA A 179 -20.06 -10.24 -8.90
C ALA A 179 -18.78 -11.11 -8.82
N ILE A 180 -18.12 -11.10 -7.67
CA ILE A 180 -17.02 -12.04 -7.40
C ILE A 180 -17.55 -13.49 -7.48
N ALA A 181 -16.92 -14.32 -8.28
CA ALA A 181 -17.31 -15.72 -8.47
C ALA A 181 -16.09 -16.59 -8.83
N ASP A 182 -16.25 -17.90 -8.67
CA ASP A 182 -15.27 -18.93 -9.05
C ASP A 182 -13.89 -18.72 -8.43
N VAL A 183 -13.86 -18.26 -7.17
CA VAL A 183 -12.64 -18.08 -6.37
C VAL A 183 -12.84 -18.55 -4.94
N THR A 184 -11.74 -18.82 -4.26
CA THR A 184 -11.69 -19.22 -2.84
C THR A 184 -10.60 -18.44 -2.14
N LEU A 185 -10.88 -17.85 -0.97
CA LEU A 185 -9.89 -17.18 -0.12
C LEU A 185 -8.87 -18.22 0.38
N ALA A 186 -7.64 -18.11 -0.08
CA ALA A 186 -6.57 -19.02 0.32
C ALA A 186 -5.94 -18.64 1.67
N GLY A 187 -5.95 -17.35 1.99
CA GLY A 187 -5.44 -16.88 3.27
C GLY A 187 -5.61 -15.39 3.45
N LEU A 188 -5.61 -15.01 4.71
CA LEU A 188 -5.66 -13.63 5.21
C LEU A 188 -4.41 -13.38 6.06
N ASN A 189 -3.79 -12.21 5.91
CA ASN A 189 -2.54 -11.87 6.57
C ASN A 189 -1.43 -12.91 6.33
N ILE A 190 -1.30 -13.35 5.08
CA ILE A 190 -0.21 -14.19 4.57
C ILE A 190 0.64 -13.38 3.59
N PRO A 191 1.88 -13.80 3.27
CA PRO A 191 2.62 -13.25 2.14
C PRO A 191 1.84 -13.44 0.84
N ILE A 192 1.71 -12.37 0.07
CA ILE A 192 1.03 -12.41 -1.23
C ILE A 192 1.87 -11.78 -2.32
N ARG A 193 1.45 -11.96 -3.56
CA ARG A 193 2.03 -11.31 -4.73
C ARG A 193 1.07 -10.24 -5.29
N ILE A 194 1.56 -9.03 -5.48
CA ILE A 194 0.85 -7.98 -6.22
C ILE A 194 1.69 -7.64 -7.46
N GLY A 195 1.24 -8.09 -8.62
CA GLY A 195 2.04 -7.99 -9.84
C GLY A 195 3.41 -8.65 -9.69
N GLY A 196 4.48 -7.85 -9.72
CA GLY A 196 5.86 -8.29 -9.51
C GLY A 196 6.38 -8.16 -8.08
N ALA A 197 5.60 -7.57 -7.16
CA ALA A 197 5.99 -7.30 -5.79
C ALA A 197 5.55 -8.40 -4.81
N THR A 198 6.37 -8.67 -3.80
CA THR A 198 5.97 -9.47 -2.63
C THR A 198 5.51 -8.53 -1.52
N VAL A 199 4.35 -8.80 -0.95
CA VAL A 199 3.75 -7.98 0.11
C VAL A 199 3.54 -8.84 1.34
N LEU A 200 4.05 -8.38 2.47
CA LEU A 200 3.83 -9.00 3.77
C LEU A 200 2.74 -8.26 4.56
N PRO A 201 2.03 -8.95 5.47
CA PRO A 201 1.10 -8.30 6.40
C PRO A 201 1.79 -7.19 7.20
N GLY A 202 1.20 -6.01 7.22
CA GLY A 202 1.76 -4.85 7.93
C GLY A 202 2.81 -4.04 7.16
N ASP A 203 3.19 -4.44 5.93
CA ASP A 203 3.94 -3.54 5.04
C ASP A 203 3.17 -2.23 4.85
N VAL A 204 3.88 -1.12 4.74
CA VAL A 204 3.22 0.14 4.44
C VAL A 204 3.03 0.28 2.94
N VAL A 205 1.78 0.49 2.56
CA VAL A 205 1.37 0.77 1.18
C VAL A 205 1.49 2.28 0.94
N LEU A 206 2.21 2.66 -0.11
CA LEU A 206 2.22 4.01 -0.65
C LEU A 206 1.74 3.94 -2.11
N GLY A 207 0.51 4.37 -2.34
CA GLY A 207 -0.10 4.47 -3.66
C GLY A 207 -0.13 5.92 -4.14
N THR A 208 0.51 6.18 -5.27
CA THR A 208 0.62 7.48 -5.93
C THR A 208 0.02 7.42 -7.34
N PRO A 209 -0.12 8.54 -8.07
CA PRO A 209 -0.55 8.49 -9.47
C PRO A 209 0.31 7.60 -10.36
N THR A 210 1.58 7.35 -10.02
CA THR A 210 2.50 6.52 -10.82
C THR A 210 2.37 5.02 -10.55
N GLY A 211 1.87 4.64 -9.37
CA GLY A 211 1.70 3.24 -8.97
C GLY A 211 1.72 3.02 -7.47
N VAL A 212 1.92 1.78 -7.07
CA VAL A 212 1.92 1.37 -5.67
C VAL A 212 3.30 0.81 -5.30
N ILE A 213 3.83 1.25 -4.16
CA ILE A 213 5.05 0.69 -3.58
C ILE A 213 4.76 0.16 -2.17
N PHE A 214 5.35 -0.99 -1.83
CA PHE A 214 5.19 -1.67 -0.55
C PHE A 214 6.48 -1.54 0.25
N ILE A 215 6.39 -0.89 1.42
CA ILE A 215 7.53 -0.51 2.25
C ILE A 215 7.56 -1.39 3.49
N PRO A 216 8.59 -2.23 3.69
CA PRO A 216 8.75 -2.98 4.92
C PRO A 216 8.79 -2.07 6.15
N PRO A 217 8.13 -2.43 7.27
CA PRO A 217 8.01 -1.57 8.45
C PRO A 217 9.35 -1.02 8.97
N HIS A 218 10.41 -1.81 8.93
CA HIS A 218 11.74 -1.41 9.43
C HIS A 218 12.45 -0.36 8.56
N LEU A 219 11.98 -0.12 7.33
CA LEU A 219 12.52 0.89 6.42
C LEU A 219 11.68 2.18 6.37
N VAL A 220 10.50 2.19 6.99
CA VAL A 220 9.57 3.33 6.95
C VAL A 220 10.23 4.62 7.44
N ARG A 221 10.93 4.55 8.57
CA ARG A 221 11.62 5.72 9.13
C ARG A 221 12.65 6.28 8.16
N GLU A 222 13.52 5.43 7.63
CA GLU A 222 14.56 5.87 6.68
C GLU A 222 13.96 6.47 5.41
N VAL A 223 12.90 5.85 4.87
CA VAL A 223 12.19 6.36 3.69
C VAL A 223 11.68 7.78 3.95
N VAL A 224 11.02 8.02 5.08
CA VAL A 224 10.47 9.34 5.42
C VAL A 224 11.58 10.37 5.62
N GLU A 225 12.56 10.07 6.47
CA GLU A 225 13.63 11.01 6.83
C GLU A 225 14.46 11.40 5.59
N ARG A 226 14.83 10.44 4.76
CA ARG A 226 15.57 10.73 3.51
C ARG A 226 14.73 11.51 2.49
N SER A 227 13.44 11.23 2.39
CA SER A 227 12.54 12.01 1.52
C SER A 227 12.45 13.47 1.97
N GLU A 228 12.38 13.72 3.27
CA GLU A 228 12.35 15.09 3.80
C GLU A 228 13.63 15.87 3.45
N ASP A 229 14.80 15.26 3.59
CA ASP A 229 16.06 15.87 3.20
C ASP A 229 16.15 16.10 1.67
N ILE A 230 15.77 15.12 0.87
CA ILE A 230 15.77 15.23 -0.61
C ILE A 230 14.83 16.36 -1.04
N ARG A 231 13.65 16.46 -0.47
CA ARG A 231 12.65 17.48 -0.81
C ARG A 231 13.17 18.90 -0.62
N VAL A 232 13.90 19.16 0.46
CA VAL A 232 14.52 20.48 0.72
C VAL A 232 15.60 20.78 -0.32
N ARG A 233 16.41 19.79 -0.70
CA ARG A 233 17.41 19.95 -1.77
C ARG A 233 16.75 20.18 -3.13
N ASP A 234 15.69 19.44 -3.43
CA ASP A 234 14.92 19.57 -4.66
C ASP A 234 14.24 20.94 -4.80
N GLU A 235 13.68 21.46 -3.71
CA GLU A 235 13.08 22.80 -3.68
C GLU A 235 14.11 23.87 -4.03
N PHE A 236 15.29 23.81 -3.42
CA PHE A 236 16.40 24.69 -3.75
C PHE A 236 16.86 24.54 -5.20
N GLY A 237 17.11 23.33 -5.65
CA GLY A 237 17.55 23.05 -7.03
C GLY A 237 16.57 23.57 -8.07
N LYS A 238 15.28 23.29 -7.91
CA LYS A 238 14.21 23.79 -8.79
C LYS A 238 14.11 25.32 -8.78
N LEU A 239 14.26 25.94 -7.62
CA LEU A 239 14.28 27.40 -7.51
C LEU A 239 15.45 27.99 -8.30
N ARG A 240 16.67 27.51 -8.08
CA ARG A 240 17.88 28.02 -8.77
C ARG A 240 17.87 27.76 -10.27
N LEU A 241 17.30 26.64 -10.71
CA LEU A 241 17.06 26.37 -12.12
C LEU A 241 16.07 27.36 -12.74
N SER A 242 14.97 27.67 -12.05
CA SER A 242 13.96 28.61 -12.52
C SER A 242 14.46 30.05 -12.59
N GLU A 243 15.39 30.42 -11.70
CA GLU A 243 16.06 31.73 -11.70
C GLU A 243 17.19 31.82 -12.76
N GLY A 244 17.58 30.68 -13.37
CA GLY A 244 18.73 30.62 -14.29
C GLY A 244 20.08 30.79 -13.61
N THR A 245 20.15 30.61 -12.28
CA THR A 245 21.37 30.76 -11.48
C THR A 245 22.37 29.62 -11.78
N TYR A 246 21.86 28.39 -11.91
CA TYR A 246 22.64 27.21 -12.27
C TYR A 246 22.00 26.49 -13.46
N THR A 247 22.82 25.72 -14.16
CA THR A 247 22.40 24.88 -15.26
C THR A 247 21.86 23.53 -14.76
N SER A 248 21.08 22.82 -15.61
CA SER A 248 20.60 21.48 -15.28
C SER A 248 21.74 20.50 -15.01
N GLY A 249 22.85 20.58 -15.74
CA GLY A 249 24.03 19.74 -15.51
C GLY A 249 24.78 20.02 -14.21
N GLU A 250 24.57 21.17 -13.59
CA GLU A 250 25.14 21.51 -12.28
C GLU A 250 24.25 21.08 -11.12
N ILE A 251 22.93 21.05 -11.31
CA ILE A 251 21.95 20.70 -10.29
C ILE A 251 21.57 19.22 -10.32
N ASP A 252 21.39 18.63 -11.50
CA ASP A 252 20.94 17.23 -11.65
C ASP A 252 22.14 16.25 -11.55
N VAL A 253 22.81 16.32 -10.41
CA VAL A 253 23.98 15.48 -10.09
C VAL A 253 23.90 15.01 -8.64
N PRO A 254 24.46 13.83 -8.30
CA PRO A 254 24.40 13.28 -6.95
C PRO A 254 25.05 14.17 -5.89
N ASN A 255 26.15 14.85 -6.25
CA ASN A 255 26.91 15.72 -5.36
C ASN A 255 27.14 17.08 -6.02
N TRP A 256 26.69 18.13 -5.36
CA TRP A 256 26.94 19.49 -5.83
C TRP A 256 28.38 19.94 -5.55
N ARG A 257 28.85 20.89 -6.34
CA ARG A 257 30.11 21.59 -6.03
C ARG A 257 29.97 22.40 -4.76
N GLU A 258 31.12 22.73 -4.13
CA GLU A 258 31.13 23.43 -2.83
C GLU A 258 30.46 24.81 -2.88
N ASP A 259 30.54 25.53 -3.98
CA ASP A 259 29.87 26.82 -4.16
C ASP A 259 28.32 26.67 -4.14
N ILE A 260 27.80 25.63 -4.79
CA ILE A 260 26.35 25.33 -4.78
C ILE A 260 25.91 24.84 -3.39
N GLU A 261 26.73 23.98 -2.74
CA GLU A 261 26.44 23.54 -1.37
C GLU A 261 26.47 24.72 -0.38
N ALA A 262 27.34 25.71 -0.58
CA ALA A 262 27.38 26.93 0.25
C ALA A 262 26.11 27.77 0.06
N ASP A 263 25.68 27.99 -1.19
CA ASP A 263 24.41 28.65 -1.49
C ASP A 263 23.21 27.91 -0.89
N PHE A 264 23.19 26.59 -1.02
CA PHE A 264 22.14 25.76 -0.40
C PHE A 264 22.08 25.93 1.10
N ARG A 265 23.23 25.86 1.81
CA ARG A 265 23.27 26.06 3.27
C ARG A 265 22.73 27.45 3.66
N GLN A 266 23.10 28.49 2.94
CA GLN A 266 22.60 29.86 3.20
C GLN A 266 21.11 29.97 2.94
N TRP A 267 20.61 29.43 1.82
CA TRP A 267 19.20 29.42 1.49
C TRP A 267 18.38 28.62 2.52
N ARG A 268 18.83 27.41 2.88
CA ARG A 268 18.21 26.55 3.90
C ARG A 268 18.05 27.29 5.23
N ALA A 269 19.12 27.91 5.71
CA ALA A 269 19.09 28.70 6.94
C ALA A 269 18.11 29.88 6.87
N SER A 270 18.00 30.55 5.71
CA SER A 270 17.06 31.67 5.51
C SER A 270 15.60 31.25 5.53
N LYS A 271 15.30 29.97 5.24
CA LYS A 271 13.96 29.39 5.24
C LYS A 271 13.57 28.79 6.61
N GLY A 272 14.54 28.62 7.52
CA GLY A 272 14.30 28.04 8.85
C GLY A 272 14.21 26.50 8.87
N TYR A 273 14.81 25.85 7.85
CA TYR A 273 14.93 24.39 7.81
C TYR A 273 16.04 23.86 8.73
#